data_074f98c416699e216e77bbb976605c2a
#
_entry.id   074f98c416699e216e77bbb976605c2a
#
_cell.length_a   1.000
_cell.length_b   1.000
_cell.length_c   1.000
_cell.angle_alpha   90.00
_cell.angle_beta   90.00
_cell.angle_gamma   90.00
#
_symmetry.space_group_name_H-M   'P 1'
#
loop_
_entity.id
_entity.type
_entity.pdbx_description
1 polymer ?
#
loop_
_entity_poly.entity_id
_entity_poly.type
_entity_poly.pdbx_seq_one_letter_code
_entity_poly.pdbx_strand_id
1 'polypeptide(L)'
;MTKLQDVRTRLTEQGYPDIGEEGKPNGHTVLWVVEIDAVINVWETGTCTVQGKEAGRMEEVLAELVGKAKGNRRHAPQRVQQTSGGSSASAPASKRVFVVYGHDATAKDQLTGMLQRWDLEPLVLDDLPSGGNTIIEKLEHYQQGAEWGEVLRTPDDIGHPALKPTEAKPRARQNVVLEMGMLLGKLGRSRVTILYKNDGDELELPSDIHGYVYVPFKGHVRDANQGLAKEMSDAGFCDVPVRKL
;
A
#
# COMPACT_ATOMS: atom_id res chain seq x y z
N MET A 1 -33.67 -14.08 10.60
CA MET A 1 -33.14 -13.56 9.31
C MET A 1 -31.63 -13.38 9.47
N THR A 2 -30.87 -13.55 8.42
CA THR A 2 -29.42 -13.27 8.47
C THR A 2 -29.19 -11.78 8.41
N LYS A 3 -28.10 -11.28 8.96
CA LYS A 3 -27.77 -9.84 8.93
C LYS A 3 -27.76 -9.29 7.50
N LEU A 4 -27.35 -10.09 6.54
CA LEU A 4 -27.36 -9.75 5.11
C LEU A 4 -28.79 -9.47 4.60
N GLN A 5 -29.75 -10.31 4.98
CA GLN A 5 -31.16 -10.11 4.62
C GLN A 5 -31.75 -8.85 5.25
N ASP A 6 -31.39 -8.57 6.52
CA ASP A 6 -31.85 -7.37 7.22
C ASP A 6 -31.31 -6.09 6.53
N VAL A 7 -30.05 -6.10 6.12
CA VAL A 7 -29.42 -4.98 5.37
C VAL A 7 -30.11 -4.78 4.04
N ARG A 8 -30.35 -5.84 3.26
CA ARG A 8 -31.05 -5.75 1.96
C ARG A 8 -32.47 -5.24 2.10
N THR A 9 -33.22 -5.76 3.04
CA THR A 9 -34.60 -5.31 3.31
C THR A 9 -34.60 -3.81 3.62
N ARG A 10 -33.72 -3.36 4.50
CA ARG A 10 -33.62 -1.97 4.89
C ARG A 10 -33.27 -1.04 3.73
N LEU A 11 -32.34 -1.45 2.87
CA LEU A 11 -31.97 -0.69 1.66
C LEU A 11 -33.16 -0.57 0.71
N THR A 12 -33.88 -1.65 0.46
CA THR A 12 -35.05 -1.66 -0.41
C THR A 12 -36.17 -0.76 0.14
N GLU A 13 -36.45 -0.81 1.45
CA GLU A 13 -37.42 0.07 2.13
C GLU A 13 -37.07 1.55 2.03
N GLN A 14 -35.78 1.88 1.93
CA GLN A 14 -35.28 3.25 1.81
C GLN A 14 -35.15 3.72 0.35
N GLY A 15 -35.64 2.93 -0.60
CA GLY A 15 -35.71 3.31 -2.02
C GLY A 15 -34.47 2.92 -2.84
N TYR A 16 -33.68 1.97 -2.37
CA TYR A 16 -32.51 1.44 -3.08
C TYR A 16 -32.73 -0.04 -3.48
N PRO A 17 -33.52 -0.32 -4.52
CA PRO A 17 -33.82 -1.69 -4.95
C PRO A 17 -32.69 -2.36 -5.73
N ASP A 18 -31.86 -1.56 -6.44
CA ASP A 18 -30.79 -2.07 -7.29
C ASP A 18 -29.49 -2.26 -6.49
N ILE A 19 -29.39 -3.46 -5.90
CA ILE A 19 -28.26 -3.85 -5.04
C ILE A 19 -27.49 -4.98 -5.71
N GLY A 20 -26.25 -4.71 -6.10
CA GLY A 20 -25.31 -5.75 -6.52
C GLY A 20 -24.78 -6.52 -5.31
N GLU A 21 -24.46 -7.81 -5.48
CA GLU A 21 -23.98 -8.69 -4.39
C GLU A 21 -22.84 -9.58 -4.87
N GLU A 22 -21.79 -9.69 -4.04
CA GLU A 22 -20.70 -10.63 -4.26
C GLU A 22 -20.20 -11.22 -2.93
N GLY A 23 -20.26 -12.55 -2.83
CA GLY A 23 -19.64 -13.26 -1.70
C GLY A 23 -18.12 -13.33 -1.85
N LYS A 24 -17.38 -13.01 -0.79
CA LYS A 24 -15.91 -13.09 -0.75
C LYS A 24 -15.44 -14.31 0.03
N PRO A 25 -14.28 -14.91 -0.35
CA PRO A 25 -13.76 -16.14 0.27
C PRO A 25 -13.48 -16.04 1.78
N ASN A 26 -13.34 -14.83 2.31
CA ASN A 26 -13.06 -14.56 3.73
C ASN A 26 -14.30 -14.40 4.62
N GLY A 27 -15.48 -14.89 4.16
CA GLY A 27 -16.70 -14.97 4.96
C GLY A 27 -17.44 -13.65 5.12
N HIS A 28 -17.31 -12.72 4.16
CA HIS A 28 -18.18 -11.56 4.08
C HIS A 28 -18.83 -11.42 2.70
N THR A 29 -19.95 -10.73 2.66
CA THR A 29 -20.64 -10.37 1.42
C THR A 29 -20.54 -8.87 1.21
N VAL A 30 -20.17 -8.47 0.00
CA VAL A 30 -20.12 -7.08 -0.44
C VAL A 30 -21.41 -6.78 -1.16
N LEU A 31 -22.10 -5.71 -0.73
CA LEU A 31 -23.26 -5.16 -1.41
C LEU A 31 -22.89 -3.80 -1.99
N TRP A 32 -23.27 -3.53 -3.22
CA TRP A 32 -23.12 -2.20 -3.77
C TRP A 32 -24.46 -1.61 -4.23
N VAL A 33 -24.65 -0.35 -3.83
CA VAL A 33 -25.83 0.44 -4.18
C VAL A 33 -25.40 1.39 -5.30
N VAL A 34 -25.78 1.05 -6.52
CA VAL A 34 -25.31 1.71 -7.76
C VAL A 34 -25.70 3.19 -7.80
N GLU A 35 -26.90 3.54 -7.31
CA GLU A 35 -27.47 4.88 -7.41
C GLU A 35 -26.70 5.94 -6.59
N ILE A 36 -25.96 5.52 -5.58
CA ILE A 36 -25.30 6.44 -4.62
C ILE A 36 -23.79 6.15 -4.44
N ASP A 37 -23.21 5.31 -5.28
CA ASP A 37 -21.79 4.96 -5.20
C ASP A 37 -21.38 4.55 -3.77
N ALA A 38 -22.18 3.66 -3.15
CA ALA A 38 -21.94 3.14 -1.81
C ALA A 38 -21.68 1.63 -1.82
N VAL A 39 -20.72 1.20 -1.01
CA VAL A 39 -20.35 -0.20 -0.81
C VAL A 39 -20.58 -0.58 0.65
N ILE A 40 -21.28 -1.68 0.87
CA ILE A 40 -21.61 -2.19 2.21
C ILE A 40 -21.01 -3.58 2.36
N ASN A 41 -20.12 -3.75 3.32
CA ASN A 41 -19.54 -5.04 3.64
C ASN A 41 -20.32 -5.64 4.82
N VAL A 42 -20.87 -6.85 4.66
CA VAL A 42 -21.64 -7.57 5.67
C VAL A 42 -20.92 -8.86 6.02
N TRP A 43 -20.45 -9.01 7.25
CA TRP A 43 -19.78 -10.21 7.73
C TRP A 43 -20.76 -11.18 8.37
N GLU A 44 -20.47 -12.49 8.27
CA GLU A 44 -21.24 -13.54 8.95
C GLU A 44 -21.30 -13.34 10.47
N THR A 45 -20.29 -12.69 11.05
CA THR A 45 -20.23 -12.30 12.46
C THR A 45 -21.30 -11.27 12.86
N GLY A 46 -22.06 -10.74 11.90
CA GLY A 46 -23.07 -9.70 12.11
C GLY A 46 -22.51 -8.27 12.11
N THR A 47 -21.23 -8.08 11.78
CA THR A 47 -20.65 -6.75 11.58
C THR A 47 -21.05 -6.24 10.19
N CYS A 48 -21.30 -4.93 10.08
CA CYS A 48 -21.58 -4.25 8.84
C CYS A 48 -20.78 -2.97 8.79
N THR A 49 -20.11 -2.66 7.67
CA THR A 49 -19.43 -1.38 7.43
C THR A 49 -19.82 -0.80 6.10
N VAL A 50 -19.84 0.53 6.01
CA VAL A 50 -20.25 1.26 4.81
C VAL A 50 -19.08 2.08 4.30
N GLN A 51 -18.93 2.16 2.96
CA GLN A 51 -17.88 2.90 2.27
C GLN A 51 -18.45 3.57 1.01
N GLY A 52 -17.76 4.59 0.49
CA GLY A 52 -18.16 5.32 -0.72
C GLY A 52 -18.39 6.80 -0.46
N LYS A 53 -18.74 7.55 -1.50
CA LYS A 53 -18.93 9.01 -1.40
C LYS A 53 -20.09 9.39 -0.48
N GLU A 54 -21.16 8.60 -0.46
CA GLU A 54 -22.35 8.79 0.36
C GLU A 54 -22.37 7.89 1.61
N ALA A 55 -21.19 7.44 2.08
CA ALA A 55 -21.10 6.52 3.22
C ALA A 55 -21.81 7.03 4.47
N GLY A 56 -21.69 8.34 4.78
CA GLY A 56 -22.36 8.94 5.93
C GLY A 56 -23.88 8.86 5.87
N ARG A 57 -24.47 9.08 4.70
CA ARG A 57 -25.92 8.94 4.47
C ARG A 57 -26.35 7.49 4.63
N MET A 58 -25.55 6.57 4.13
CA MET A 58 -25.84 5.14 4.21
C MET A 58 -25.68 4.59 5.63
N GLU A 59 -24.72 5.10 6.40
CA GLU A 59 -24.57 4.81 7.82
C GLU A 59 -25.82 5.23 8.63
N GLU A 60 -26.43 6.36 8.28
CA GLU A 60 -27.71 6.79 8.90
C GLU A 60 -28.85 5.85 8.54
N VAL A 61 -28.97 5.44 7.28
CA VAL A 61 -29.99 4.48 6.79
C VAL A 61 -29.85 3.12 7.51
N LEU A 62 -28.64 2.71 7.78
CA LEU A 62 -28.31 1.42 8.42
C LEU A 62 -27.99 1.56 9.92
N ALA A 63 -28.25 2.70 10.55
CA ALA A 63 -27.79 3.03 11.91
C ALA A 63 -28.16 1.97 12.98
N GLU A 64 -29.29 1.28 12.81
CA GLU A 64 -29.73 0.20 13.70
C GLU A 64 -29.01 -1.12 13.41
N LEU A 65 -28.47 -1.30 12.20
CA LEU A 65 -27.86 -2.53 11.70
C LEU A 65 -26.33 -2.47 11.71
N VAL A 66 -25.75 -1.26 11.55
CA VAL A 66 -24.32 -1.03 11.71
C VAL A 66 -24.01 -1.14 13.19
N GLY A 67 -23.40 -2.25 13.61
CA GLY A 67 -22.90 -2.34 14.99
C GLY A 67 -21.97 -1.14 15.23
N LYS A 68 -22.13 -0.48 16.39
CA LYS A 68 -21.30 0.69 16.76
C LYS A 68 -19.83 0.32 16.63
N ALA A 69 -19.27 0.54 15.46
CA ALA A 69 -17.84 0.60 15.29
C ALA A 69 -17.39 1.69 16.27
N LYS A 70 -16.47 1.37 17.18
CA LYS A 70 -15.86 2.36 18.07
C LYS A 70 -15.34 3.47 17.18
N GLY A 71 -16.08 4.58 17.16
CA GLY A 71 -15.87 5.67 16.24
C GLY A 71 -14.44 6.16 16.34
N ASN A 72 -13.75 6.08 15.24
CA ASN A 72 -12.53 6.83 15.03
C ASN A 72 -12.96 8.30 14.87
N ARG A 73 -13.03 9.01 16.00
CA ARG A 73 -13.32 10.45 16.02
C ARG A 73 -12.25 11.12 15.17
N ARG A 74 -12.67 11.68 14.05
CA ARG A 74 -11.88 12.65 13.30
C ARG A 74 -11.40 13.70 14.28
N HIS A 75 -10.11 13.72 14.60
CA HIS A 75 -9.50 14.80 15.35
C HIS A 75 -9.54 16.04 14.46
N ALA A 76 -10.40 16.99 14.82
CA ALA A 76 -10.23 18.38 14.42
C ALA A 76 -8.89 18.88 14.97
N PRO A 77 -8.17 19.77 14.27
CA PRO A 77 -6.86 20.23 14.71
C PRO A 77 -7.01 21.03 16.01
N GLN A 78 -6.66 20.43 17.14
CA GLN A 78 -6.53 21.16 18.41
C GLN A 78 -5.23 21.96 18.36
N ARG A 79 -5.41 23.28 18.50
CA ARG A 79 -4.36 24.27 18.73
C ARG A 79 -3.56 23.87 19.97
N VAL A 80 -2.32 23.46 19.77
CA VAL A 80 -1.40 23.06 20.85
C VAL A 80 -1.05 24.32 21.66
N GLN A 81 -1.53 24.37 22.90
CA GLN A 81 -0.95 25.24 23.94
C GLN A 81 0.34 24.55 24.45
N GLN A 82 1.45 25.23 24.28
CA GLN A 82 2.73 24.85 24.87
C GLN A 82 2.62 24.93 26.39
N THR A 83 2.72 23.80 27.08
CA THR A 83 3.14 23.76 28.48
C THR A 83 4.48 23.05 28.55
N SER A 84 5.45 23.81 28.98
CA SER A 84 6.82 23.39 29.31
C SER A 84 6.83 22.39 30.49
N GLY A 85 7.55 21.31 30.33
CA GLY A 85 8.07 20.54 31.49
C GLY A 85 7.98 19.02 31.33
N GLY A 86 9.13 18.36 31.13
CA GLY A 86 9.27 16.92 31.31
C GLY A 86 10.03 16.21 30.17
N SER A 87 11.35 16.27 30.21
CA SER A 87 12.24 15.49 29.34
C SER A 87 12.10 14.00 29.65
N SER A 88 11.30 13.34 28.83
CA SER A 88 11.42 11.89 28.60
C SER A 88 11.93 11.74 27.17
N ALA A 89 13.17 11.32 27.00
CA ALA A 89 13.74 11.04 25.70
C ALA A 89 12.96 9.89 25.05
N SER A 90 11.95 10.22 24.25
CA SER A 90 11.34 9.27 23.34
C SER A 90 12.38 8.86 22.30
N ALA A 91 12.59 7.56 22.13
CA ALA A 91 13.37 7.06 21.01
C ALA A 91 12.90 7.75 19.71
N PRO A 92 13.79 8.18 18.81
CA PRO A 92 13.39 8.80 17.57
C PRO A 92 12.45 7.85 16.81
N ALA A 93 11.31 8.37 16.37
CA ALA A 93 10.38 7.59 15.57
C ALA A 93 11.15 7.00 14.36
N SER A 94 11.01 5.70 14.13
CA SER A 94 11.68 5.05 13.00
C SER A 94 11.18 5.64 11.69
N LYS A 95 12.10 5.91 10.78
CA LYS A 95 11.77 6.44 9.45
C LYS A 95 11.11 5.37 8.61
N ARG A 96 10.04 5.72 7.93
CA ARG A 96 9.19 4.78 7.19
C ARG A 96 9.61 4.68 5.73
N VAL A 97 9.79 3.44 5.29
CA VAL A 97 10.16 3.09 3.91
C VAL A 97 9.05 2.27 3.28
N PHE A 98 8.39 2.81 2.27
CA PHE A 98 7.38 2.07 1.53
C PHE A 98 8.04 1.10 0.56
N VAL A 99 7.66 -0.19 0.63
CA VAL A 99 8.25 -1.26 -0.18
C VAL A 99 7.23 -1.74 -1.21
N VAL A 100 7.58 -1.57 -2.48
CA VAL A 100 6.86 -2.12 -3.63
C VAL A 100 7.59 -3.34 -4.15
N TYR A 101 6.87 -4.44 -4.36
CA TYR A 101 7.43 -5.68 -4.88
C TYR A 101 6.41 -6.45 -5.74
N GLY A 102 6.91 -7.41 -6.53
CA GLY A 102 6.09 -8.28 -7.38
C GLY A 102 5.82 -9.65 -6.75
N HIS A 103 6.31 -10.73 -7.39
CA HIS A 103 6.10 -12.09 -6.93
C HIS A 103 7.26 -12.68 -6.12
N ASP A 104 8.45 -12.08 -6.17
CA ASP A 104 9.63 -12.57 -5.44
C ASP A 104 9.55 -12.24 -3.95
N ALA A 105 8.78 -13.05 -3.22
CA ALA A 105 8.64 -12.93 -1.76
C ALA A 105 9.99 -13.08 -1.04
N THR A 106 10.92 -13.88 -1.57
CA THR A 106 12.25 -14.05 -0.99
C THR A 106 13.03 -12.73 -1.03
N ALA A 107 13.05 -12.05 -2.17
CA ALA A 107 13.72 -10.76 -2.31
C ALA A 107 13.04 -9.69 -1.44
N LYS A 108 11.70 -9.69 -1.33
CA LYS A 108 10.94 -8.83 -0.41
C LYS A 108 11.38 -9.05 1.04
N ASP A 109 11.42 -10.30 1.51
CA ASP A 109 11.80 -10.60 2.89
C ASP A 109 13.27 -10.23 3.19
N GLN A 110 14.16 -10.39 2.22
CA GLN A 110 15.55 -9.95 2.31
C GLN A 110 15.67 -8.43 2.42
N LEU A 111 14.90 -7.67 1.63
CA LEU A 111 14.86 -6.22 1.67
C LEU A 111 14.30 -5.71 2.99
N THR A 112 13.14 -6.21 3.41
CA THR A 112 12.51 -5.79 4.66
C THR A 112 13.37 -6.09 5.87
N GLY A 113 14.00 -7.27 5.93
CA GLY A 113 14.95 -7.62 6.98
C GLY A 113 16.22 -6.75 6.96
N MET A 114 16.66 -6.28 5.79
CA MET A 114 17.77 -5.34 5.66
C MET A 114 17.40 -3.96 6.22
N LEU A 115 16.26 -3.41 5.82
CA LEU A 115 15.76 -2.12 6.30
C LEU A 115 15.56 -2.11 7.82
N GLN A 116 15.00 -3.18 8.39
CA GLN A 116 14.82 -3.33 9.84
C GLN A 116 16.17 -3.32 10.58
N ARG A 117 17.19 -3.98 10.05
CA ARG A 117 18.56 -3.91 10.63
C ARG A 117 19.14 -2.49 10.61
N TRP A 118 18.68 -1.65 9.71
CA TRP A 118 19.06 -0.23 9.61
C TRP A 118 18.20 0.68 10.51
N ASP A 119 17.35 0.12 11.37
CA ASP A 119 16.37 0.81 12.23
C ASP A 119 15.33 1.60 11.41
N LEU A 120 15.02 1.13 10.20
CA LEU A 120 13.95 1.65 9.35
C LEU A 120 12.69 0.80 9.49
N GLU A 121 11.52 1.41 9.31
CA GLU A 121 10.22 0.72 9.35
C GLU A 121 9.75 0.44 7.91
N PRO A 122 9.88 -0.80 7.39
CA PRO A 122 9.35 -1.14 6.08
C PRO A 122 7.83 -1.22 6.12
N LEU A 123 7.17 -0.53 5.21
CA LEU A 123 5.74 -0.58 4.97
C LEU A 123 5.46 -1.39 3.70
N VAL A 124 5.05 -2.64 3.88
CA VAL A 124 4.68 -3.54 2.78
C VAL A 124 3.16 -3.57 2.67
N LEU A 125 2.61 -3.26 1.49
CA LEU A 125 1.17 -3.08 1.32
C LEU A 125 0.36 -4.31 1.73
N ASP A 126 0.85 -5.51 1.43
CA ASP A 126 0.17 -6.77 1.76
C ASP A 126 0.11 -7.03 3.26
N ASP A 127 1.11 -6.57 4.02
CA ASP A 127 1.21 -6.77 5.47
C ASP A 127 0.38 -5.73 6.26
N LEU A 128 -0.13 -4.69 5.59
CA LEU A 128 -0.86 -3.60 6.23
C LEU A 128 -2.38 -3.86 6.25
N PRO A 129 -3.09 -3.46 7.32
CA PRO A 129 -4.54 -3.62 7.40
C PRO A 129 -5.26 -2.91 6.24
N SER A 130 -6.17 -3.61 5.58
CA SER A 130 -6.94 -3.01 4.47
C SER A 130 -7.99 -2.00 4.94
N GLY A 131 -8.48 -2.13 6.18
CA GLY A 131 -9.48 -1.22 6.74
C GLY A 131 -10.79 -1.12 5.93
N GLY A 132 -10.99 -2.05 5.00
CA GLY A 132 -12.10 -2.02 4.03
C GLY A 132 -11.81 -1.19 2.77
N ASN A 133 -10.63 -0.62 2.63
CA ASN A 133 -10.23 0.16 1.46
C ASN A 133 -9.91 -0.73 0.26
N THR A 134 -10.07 -0.19 -0.94
CA THR A 134 -9.51 -0.79 -2.16
C THR A 134 -7.98 -0.79 -2.08
N ILE A 135 -7.32 -1.58 -2.93
CA ILE A 135 -5.85 -1.63 -2.99
C ILE A 135 -5.27 -0.24 -3.27
N ILE A 136 -5.91 0.55 -4.15
CA ILE A 136 -5.46 1.90 -4.48
C ILE A 136 -5.60 2.85 -3.29
N GLU A 137 -6.75 2.85 -2.61
CA GLU A 137 -6.96 3.68 -1.41
C GLU A 137 -6.02 3.29 -0.27
N LYS A 138 -5.76 1.99 -0.11
CA LYS A 138 -4.78 1.48 0.84
C LYS A 138 -3.39 2.01 0.52
N LEU A 139 -2.98 1.93 -0.74
CA LEU A 139 -1.71 2.45 -1.23
C LEU A 139 -1.59 3.96 -0.96
N GLU A 140 -2.61 4.75 -1.34
CA GLU A 140 -2.64 6.20 -1.10
C GLU A 140 -2.56 6.55 0.39
N HIS A 141 -3.29 5.81 1.23
CA HIS A 141 -3.31 6.04 2.68
C HIS A 141 -1.93 5.80 3.31
N TYR A 142 -1.31 4.66 3.03
CA TYR A 142 -0.04 4.29 3.65
C TYR A 142 1.17 5.02 3.07
N GLN A 143 1.13 5.43 1.81
CA GLN A 143 2.14 6.32 1.24
C GLN A 143 2.23 7.68 1.95
N GLN A 144 1.13 8.17 2.56
CA GLN A 144 1.15 9.46 3.28
C GLN A 144 2.10 9.48 4.47
N GLY A 145 2.38 8.31 5.07
CA GLY A 145 3.30 8.18 6.20
C GLY A 145 4.72 7.77 5.81
N ALA A 146 4.96 7.46 4.53
CA ALA A 146 6.28 7.06 4.05
C ALA A 146 7.14 8.29 3.73
N GLU A 147 8.42 8.20 4.06
CA GLU A 147 9.43 9.23 3.80
C GLU A 147 10.41 8.80 2.70
N TRP A 148 10.39 7.51 2.36
CA TRP A 148 11.21 6.89 1.33
C TRP A 148 10.44 5.78 0.63
N GLY A 149 10.74 5.52 -0.64
CA GLY A 149 10.17 4.42 -1.44
C GLY A 149 11.26 3.48 -1.97
N GLU A 150 11.08 2.19 -1.76
CA GLU A 150 11.89 1.14 -2.36
C GLU A 150 11.04 0.34 -3.35
N VAL A 151 11.49 0.29 -4.59
CA VAL A 151 10.82 -0.47 -5.64
C VAL A 151 11.69 -1.68 -6.02
N LEU A 152 11.22 -2.86 -5.67
CA LEU A 152 11.90 -4.11 -5.97
C LEU A 152 11.42 -4.64 -7.33
N ARG A 153 12.27 -4.55 -8.34
CA ARG A 153 11.98 -5.03 -9.69
C ARG A 153 12.64 -6.39 -9.93
N THR A 154 11.79 -7.38 -10.03
CA THR A 154 12.16 -8.77 -10.34
C THR A 154 11.55 -9.21 -11.67
N PRO A 155 12.10 -10.22 -12.36
CA PRO A 155 11.57 -10.71 -13.62
C PRO A 155 10.31 -11.56 -13.41
N ASP A 156 9.21 -10.92 -12.98
CA ASP A 156 7.97 -11.59 -12.60
C ASP A 156 7.12 -11.99 -13.82
N ASP A 157 7.17 -11.20 -14.87
CA ASP A 157 6.38 -11.36 -16.09
C ASP A 157 7.28 -11.40 -17.33
N ILE A 158 6.73 -11.89 -18.45
CA ILE A 158 7.33 -11.77 -19.78
C ILE A 158 6.46 -10.81 -20.60
N GLY A 159 7.09 -9.83 -21.25
CA GLY A 159 6.41 -8.88 -22.12
C GLY A 159 7.05 -8.75 -23.50
N HIS A 160 6.24 -8.37 -24.48
CA HIS A 160 6.69 -8.06 -25.83
C HIS A 160 5.73 -7.05 -26.51
N PRO A 161 6.17 -6.30 -27.51
CA PRO A 161 5.28 -5.55 -28.35
C PRO A 161 4.27 -6.47 -29.07
N ALA A 162 3.02 -6.04 -29.19
CA ALA A 162 1.94 -6.89 -29.76
C ALA A 162 2.27 -7.50 -31.13
N LEU A 163 3.01 -6.76 -31.96
CA LEU A 163 3.37 -7.17 -33.31
C LEU A 163 4.74 -7.88 -33.39
N LYS A 164 5.43 -8.06 -32.25
CA LYS A 164 6.81 -8.62 -32.21
C LYS A 164 6.97 -9.60 -31.05
N PRO A 165 6.27 -10.74 -31.07
CA PRO A 165 6.33 -11.73 -30.00
C PRO A 165 7.73 -12.34 -29.79
N THR A 166 8.60 -12.28 -30.80
CA THR A 166 9.99 -12.75 -30.74
C THR A 166 10.91 -11.81 -29.94
N GLU A 167 10.46 -10.58 -29.65
CA GLU A 167 11.19 -9.63 -28.81
C GLU A 167 10.75 -9.69 -27.33
N ALA A 168 10.29 -10.85 -26.89
CA ALA A 168 9.87 -11.07 -25.51
C ALA A 168 11.05 -10.89 -24.53
N LYS A 169 10.83 -10.09 -23.47
CA LYS A 169 11.80 -9.83 -22.42
C LYS A 169 11.18 -10.03 -21.03
N PRO A 170 11.98 -10.43 -20.02
CA PRO A 170 11.56 -10.39 -18.63
C PRO A 170 11.23 -8.95 -18.23
N ARG A 171 10.16 -8.77 -17.44
CA ARG A 171 9.77 -7.48 -16.91
C ARG A 171 9.19 -7.60 -15.51
N ALA A 172 9.18 -6.52 -14.77
CA ALA A 172 8.45 -6.45 -13.52
C ALA A 172 6.94 -6.53 -13.74
N ARG A 173 6.21 -7.04 -12.77
CA ARG A 173 4.75 -7.09 -12.76
C ARG A 173 4.16 -5.69 -13.02
N GLN A 174 3.05 -5.63 -13.75
CA GLN A 174 2.41 -4.34 -14.09
C GLN A 174 2.03 -3.52 -12.87
N ASN A 175 1.60 -4.16 -11.77
CA ASN A 175 1.28 -3.46 -10.53
C ASN A 175 2.51 -2.78 -9.93
N VAL A 176 3.69 -3.42 -9.98
CA VAL A 176 4.95 -2.81 -9.52
C VAL A 176 5.26 -1.54 -10.30
N VAL A 177 5.01 -1.53 -11.61
CA VAL A 177 5.22 -0.34 -12.45
C VAL A 177 4.23 0.78 -12.09
N LEU A 178 2.95 0.44 -11.84
CA LEU A 178 1.93 1.39 -11.40
C LEU A 178 2.29 2.01 -10.04
N GLU A 179 2.60 1.18 -9.06
CA GLU A 179 2.94 1.59 -7.69
C GLU A 179 4.23 2.42 -7.66
N MET A 180 5.22 2.06 -8.46
CA MET A 180 6.42 2.85 -8.68
C MET A 180 6.07 4.25 -9.18
N GLY A 181 5.20 4.36 -10.19
CA GLY A 181 4.74 5.65 -10.72
C GLY A 181 4.05 6.50 -9.65
N MET A 182 3.23 5.89 -8.80
CA MET A 182 2.56 6.56 -7.69
C MET A 182 3.57 7.06 -6.64
N LEU A 183 4.56 6.25 -6.26
CA LEU A 183 5.62 6.64 -5.34
C LEU A 183 6.45 7.80 -5.89
N LEU A 184 6.84 7.74 -7.16
CA LEU A 184 7.59 8.81 -7.82
C LEU A 184 6.82 10.13 -7.87
N GLY A 185 5.51 10.06 -8.11
CA GLY A 185 4.63 11.24 -8.09
C GLY A 185 4.46 11.83 -6.68
N LYS A 186 4.47 10.97 -5.65
CA LYS A 186 4.24 11.36 -4.26
C LYS A 186 5.50 11.86 -3.55
N LEU A 187 6.59 11.09 -3.63
CA LEU A 187 7.82 11.34 -2.88
C LEU A 187 8.85 12.13 -3.68
N GLY A 188 8.71 12.16 -5.01
CA GLY A 188 9.72 12.71 -5.91
C GLY A 188 10.90 11.74 -6.15
N ARG A 189 11.67 12.03 -7.18
CA ARG A 189 12.76 11.15 -7.64
C ARG A 189 13.86 10.88 -6.61
N SER A 190 14.18 11.90 -5.81
CA SER A 190 15.26 11.83 -4.82
C SER A 190 14.92 11.02 -3.57
N ARG A 191 13.69 10.53 -3.48
CA ARG A 191 13.19 9.75 -2.35
C ARG A 191 12.70 8.35 -2.74
N VAL A 192 13.02 7.92 -3.96
CA VAL A 192 12.65 6.59 -4.46
C VAL A 192 13.85 5.92 -5.08
N THR A 193 14.24 4.75 -4.56
CA THR A 193 15.28 3.90 -5.13
C THR A 193 14.65 2.69 -5.83
N ILE A 194 15.22 2.30 -6.95
CA ILE A 194 14.78 1.13 -7.70
C ILE A 194 15.86 0.06 -7.60
N LEU A 195 15.57 -0.99 -6.83
CA LEU A 195 16.39 -2.19 -6.77
C LEU A 195 15.98 -3.12 -7.92
N TYR A 196 16.92 -3.62 -8.69
CA TYR A 196 16.58 -4.54 -9.76
C TYR A 196 17.45 -5.80 -9.74
N LYS A 197 16.81 -6.93 -10.00
CA LYS A 197 17.49 -8.23 -10.07
C LYS A 197 18.23 -8.35 -11.41
N ASN A 198 19.54 -8.54 -11.34
CA ASN A 198 20.44 -8.62 -12.49
C ASN A 198 21.12 -10.00 -12.54
N ASP A 199 20.34 -11.03 -12.81
CA ASP A 199 20.83 -12.44 -12.88
C ASP A 199 21.31 -12.84 -14.29
N GLY A 200 21.50 -11.88 -15.20
CA GLY A 200 22.02 -12.09 -16.55
C GLY A 200 21.02 -11.82 -17.67
N ASP A 201 19.72 -11.88 -17.41
CA ASP A 201 18.70 -11.49 -18.37
C ASP A 201 18.46 -9.97 -18.32
N GLU A 202 18.35 -9.35 -19.50
CA GLU A 202 18.04 -7.93 -19.61
C GLU A 202 16.58 -7.67 -19.22
N LEU A 203 16.38 -7.22 -17.97
CA LEU A 203 15.06 -6.82 -17.49
C LEU A 203 14.56 -5.59 -18.26
N GLU A 204 13.38 -5.72 -18.91
CA GLU A 204 12.76 -4.58 -19.59
C GLU A 204 12.48 -3.44 -18.62
N LEU A 205 12.99 -2.25 -18.92
CA LEU A 205 12.78 -1.02 -18.16
C LEU A 205 11.93 -0.05 -19.00
N PRO A 206 10.97 0.67 -18.38
CA PRO A 206 10.31 1.78 -19.08
C PRO A 206 11.36 2.79 -19.56
N SER A 207 11.30 3.17 -20.85
CA SER A 207 12.30 4.06 -21.47
C SER A 207 12.38 5.44 -20.80
N ASP A 208 11.25 5.94 -20.30
CA ASP A 208 11.13 7.31 -19.79
C ASP A 208 11.66 7.50 -18.36
N ILE A 209 12.07 6.40 -17.72
CA ILE A 209 12.68 6.43 -16.39
C ILE A 209 14.21 6.26 -16.45
N HIS A 210 14.82 6.42 -17.61
CA HIS A 210 16.28 6.55 -17.71
C HIS A 210 16.74 7.79 -16.94
N GLY A 211 17.71 7.60 -16.03
CA GLY A 211 18.22 8.68 -15.15
C GLY A 211 17.69 8.63 -13.72
N TYR A 212 16.88 7.65 -13.38
CA TYR A 212 16.65 7.28 -11.98
C TYR A 212 17.81 6.47 -11.43
N VAL A 213 17.90 6.42 -10.12
CA VAL A 213 18.89 5.59 -9.45
C VAL A 213 18.42 4.13 -9.47
N TYR A 214 19.19 3.31 -10.16
CA TYR A 214 19.00 1.87 -10.20
C TYR A 214 20.13 1.20 -9.44
N VAL A 215 19.79 0.44 -8.40
CA VAL A 215 20.79 -0.33 -7.64
C VAL A 215 20.61 -1.82 -7.98
N PRO A 216 21.58 -2.43 -8.64
CA PRO A 216 21.50 -3.86 -9.01
C PRO A 216 21.77 -4.76 -7.81
N PHE A 217 21.14 -5.93 -7.81
CA PHE A 217 21.51 -7.05 -6.95
C PHE A 217 21.50 -8.36 -7.75
N LYS A 218 22.27 -9.35 -7.28
CA LYS A 218 22.30 -10.70 -7.85
C LYS A 218 22.02 -11.70 -6.76
N GLY A 219 21.13 -12.63 -7.01
CA GLY A 219 20.83 -13.70 -6.07
C GLY A 219 20.30 -13.24 -4.69
N HIS A 220 20.92 -12.25 -4.08
CA HIS A 220 20.53 -11.76 -2.75
C HIS A 220 20.51 -10.23 -2.70
N VAL A 221 19.44 -9.65 -2.13
CA VAL A 221 19.25 -8.18 -2.00
C VAL A 221 20.39 -7.49 -1.22
N ARG A 222 21.12 -8.24 -0.37
CA ARG A 222 22.31 -7.71 0.33
C ARG A 222 23.36 -7.16 -0.61
N ASP A 223 23.44 -7.63 -1.86
CA ASP A 223 24.38 -7.09 -2.84
C ASP A 223 24.15 -5.60 -3.11
N ALA A 224 22.93 -5.11 -2.89
CA ALA A 224 22.55 -3.72 -3.04
C ALA A 224 22.86 -2.84 -1.80
N ASN A 225 23.32 -3.42 -0.67
CA ASN A 225 23.50 -2.72 0.61
C ASN A 225 24.19 -1.37 0.48
N GLN A 226 25.41 -1.38 -0.10
CA GLN A 226 26.24 -0.18 -0.18
C GLN A 226 25.61 0.88 -1.09
N GLY A 227 25.07 0.45 -2.23
CA GLY A 227 24.40 1.34 -3.18
C GLY A 227 23.20 2.02 -2.55
N LEU A 228 22.31 1.23 -1.93
CA LEU A 228 21.12 1.75 -1.28
C LEU A 228 21.44 2.66 -0.10
N ALA A 229 22.36 2.27 0.78
CA ALA A 229 22.78 3.09 1.90
C ALA A 229 23.36 4.44 1.46
N LYS A 230 24.15 4.42 0.36
CA LYS A 230 24.68 5.64 -0.23
C LYS A 230 23.57 6.57 -0.73
N GLU A 231 22.61 6.06 -1.48
CA GLU A 231 21.50 6.87 -2.00
C GLU A 231 20.67 7.50 -0.87
N MET A 232 20.37 6.74 0.19
CA MET A 232 19.65 7.25 1.35
C MET A 232 20.45 8.35 2.09
N SER A 233 21.76 8.20 2.20
CA SER A 233 22.66 9.19 2.84
C SER A 233 22.78 10.44 1.98
N ASP A 234 23.05 10.30 0.67
CA ASP A 234 23.18 11.43 -0.25
C ASP A 234 21.90 12.27 -0.33
N ALA A 235 20.74 11.63 -0.20
CA ALA A 235 19.43 12.31 -0.11
C ALA A 235 19.14 12.90 1.29
N GLY A 236 20.02 12.72 2.27
CA GLY A 236 19.82 13.16 3.65
C GLY A 236 18.65 12.45 4.36
N PHE A 237 18.28 11.24 3.91
CA PHE A 237 17.23 10.47 4.54
C PHE A 237 17.73 9.76 5.79
N CYS A 238 18.75 8.94 5.69
CA CYS A 238 19.38 8.30 6.84
C CYS A 238 20.85 7.95 6.54
N ASP A 239 21.66 7.92 7.59
CA ASP A 239 23.02 7.40 7.54
C ASP A 239 23.04 6.00 8.11
N VAL A 240 23.36 5.01 7.26
CA VAL A 240 23.48 3.62 7.67
C VAL A 240 24.90 3.37 8.16
N PRO A 241 25.10 3.03 9.46
CA PRO A 241 26.42 2.75 9.97
C PRO A 241 27.07 1.56 9.25
N VAL A 242 28.35 1.64 8.91
CA VAL A 242 29.10 0.59 8.22
C VAL A 242 28.93 -0.80 8.88
N ARG A 243 28.85 -0.85 10.21
CA ARG A 243 28.63 -2.11 10.95
C ARG A 243 27.28 -2.79 10.67
N LYS A 244 26.32 -2.09 10.03
CA LYS A 244 25.00 -2.61 9.67
C LYS A 244 24.90 -3.00 8.19
N LEU A 245 25.89 -2.65 7.38
CA LEU A 245 26.02 -3.09 5.99
C LEU A 245 26.58 -4.54 5.95
#